data_e16c0501800f095072a92a0f97747eac
#
_entry.id   e16c0501800f095072a92a0f97747eac
#
_cell.length_a   1.000
_cell.length_b   1.000
_cell.length_c   1.000
_cell.angle_alpha   90.00
_cell.angle_beta   90.00
_cell.angle_gamma   90.00
#
_symmetry.space_group_name_H-M   'P 1'
#
loop_
_entity.id
_entity.type
_entity.pdbx_description
1 polymer ?
#
loop_
_entity_poly.entity_id
_entity_poly.type
_entity_poly.pdbx_seq_one_letter_code
_entity_poly.pdbx_strand_id
1 'polypeptide(L)'
;MSIALVTGADGFIGSRLVELLVKKGYKIKALSQYNSFNNWGWIEDIECKDKVEVLTGDIRDPHYCKFITKNVDIIFHLAALIAIPYSYVAPDSYVDTNIKGTLNICQAAKEQGNIRVIHTSTSEVYGTAQYTPIDEEHPMQPQSPYSATKIAADA
;
A
#
# COMPACT_ATOMS: atom_id res chain seq x y z
N MET A 1 -10.30 -16.21 -13.52
CA MET A 1 -9.02 -15.47 -13.45
C MET A 1 -9.18 -14.48 -12.32
N SER A 2 -8.38 -14.60 -11.27
CA SER A 2 -8.51 -13.73 -10.09
C SER A 2 -8.05 -12.30 -10.37
N ILE A 3 -8.74 -11.35 -9.75
CA ILE A 3 -8.45 -9.91 -9.88
C ILE A 3 -7.72 -9.45 -8.63
N ALA A 4 -6.52 -8.91 -8.81
CA ALA A 4 -5.72 -8.33 -7.74
C ALA A 4 -5.67 -6.81 -7.84
N LEU A 5 -5.91 -6.13 -6.72
CA LEU A 5 -5.64 -4.69 -6.57
C LEU A 5 -4.26 -4.52 -5.92
N VAL A 6 -3.42 -3.71 -6.53
CA VAL A 6 -2.12 -3.30 -5.96
C VAL A 6 -2.20 -1.80 -5.69
N THR A 7 -2.15 -1.39 -4.43
CA THR A 7 -2.03 0.03 -4.07
C THR A 7 -0.56 0.41 -3.94
N GLY A 8 -0.20 1.66 -4.28
CA GLY A 8 1.21 2.06 -4.38
C GLY A 8 1.92 1.37 -5.55
N ALA A 9 1.16 1.03 -6.59
CA ALA A 9 1.66 0.35 -7.77
C ALA A 9 2.65 1.21 -8.58
N ASP A 10 2.54 2.52 -8.48
CA ASP A 10 3.42 3.52 -9.09
C ASP A 10 4.81 3.60 -8.43
N GLY A 11 4.99 2.98 -7.26
CA GLY A 11 6.28 2.88 -6.59
C GLY A 11 7.18 1.78 -7.15
N PHE A 12 8.46 1.79 -6.74
CA PHE A 12 9.48 0.82 -7.18
C PHE A 12 9.08 -0.63 -6.89
N ILE A 13 8.68 -0.95 -5.66
CA ILE A 13 8.26 -2.31 -5.27
C ILE A 13 6.92 -2.67 -5.92
N GLY A 14 5.96 -1.74 -5.88
CA GLY A 14 4.61 -1.97 -6.41
C GLY A 14 4.59 -2.31 -7.89
N SER A 15 5.36 -1.59 -8.71
CA SER A 15 5.45 -1.86 -10.15
C SER A 15 6.02 -3.25 -10.45
N ARG A 16 7.03 -3.70 -9.70
CA ARG A 16 7.61 -5.04 -9.85
C ARG A 16 6.65 -6.13 -9.40
N LEU A 17 5.88 -5.88 -8.35
CA LEU A 17 4.81 -6.78 -7.93
C LEU A 17 3.74 -6.91 -9.02
N VAL A 18 3.34 -5.81 -9.65
CA VAL A 18 2.39 -5.81 -10.79
C VAL A 18 2.90 -6.71 -11.91
N GLU A 19 4.17 -6.57 -12.35
CA GLU A 19 4.76 -7.44 -13.39
C GLU A 19 4.71 -8.92 -13.00
N LEU A 20 5.06 -9.23 -11.74
CA LEU A 20 5.04 -10.60 -11.23
C LEU A 20 3.63 -11.19 -11.24
N LEU A 21 2.64 -10.43 -10.78
CA LEU A 21 1.25 -10.87 -10.72
C LEU A 21 0.65 -11.07 -12.12
N VAL A 22 0.97 -10.21 -13.09
CA VAL A 22 0.59 -10.41 -14.51
C VAL A 22 1.18 -11.70 -15.05
N LYS A 23 2.48 -11.97 -14.78
CA LYS A 23 3.14 -13.23 -15.18
C LYS A 23 2.50 -14.46 -14.53
N LYS A 24 1.92 -14.31 -13.33
CA LYS A 24 1.19 -15.36 -12.62
C LYS A 24 -0.27 -15.51 -13.05
N GLY A 25 -0.73 -14.73 -14.02
CA GLY A 25 -2.06 -14.85 -14.60
C GLY A 25 -3.17 -14.09 -13.85
N TYR A 26 -2.84 -13.15 -12.98
CA TYR A 26 -3.84 -12.25 -12.40
C TYR A 26 -4.27 -11.17 -13.39
N LYS A 27 -5.54 -10.75 -13.30
CA LYS A 27 -5.96 -9.43 -13.82
C LYS A 27 -5.61 -8.39 -12.77
N ILE A 28 -4.98 -7.30 -13.18
CA ILE A 28 -4.45 -6.30 -12.23
C ILE A 28 -5.20 -4.99 -12.35
N LYS A 29 -5.65 -4.49 -11.20
CA LYS A 29 -5.96 -3.09 -10.95
C LYS A 29 -4.77 -2.47 -10.22
N ALA A 30 -4.08 -1.54 -10.85
CA ALA A 30 -2.91 -0.87 -10.29
C ALA A 30 -3.28 0.55 -9.87
N LEU A 31 -3.27 0.81 -8.56
CA LEU A 31 -3.53 2.15 -8.05
C LEU A 31 -2.25 2.97 -8.04
N SER A 32 -2.23 4.02 -8.86
CA SER A 32 -1.25 5.11 -8.85
C SER A 32 -1.80 6.30 -8.09
N GLN A 33 -0.97 6.97 -7.30
CA GLN A 33 -1.37 8.18 -6.61
C GLN A 33 -1.65 9.30 -7.61
N TYR A 34 -2.79 10.00 -7.44
CA TYR A 34 -3.07 11.20 -8.23
C TYR A 34 -2.00 12.27 -8.00
N ASN A 35 -1.40 12.75 -9.07
CA ASN A 35 -0.39 13.81 -9.02
C ASN A 35 -0.59 14.83 -10.14
N SER A 36 -0.06 16.05 -9.93
CA SER A 36 -0.23 17.17 -10.86
C SER A 36 0.53 16.99 -12.20
N PHE A 37 1.48 16.07 -12.25
CA PHE A 37 2.21 15.75 -13.48
C PHE A 37 1.47 14.78 -14.39
N ASN A 38 0.35 14.21 -13.90
CA ASN A 38 -0.48 13.25 -14.61
C ASN A 38 0.34 12.08 -15.18
N ASN A 39 1.21 11.51 -14.35
CA ASN A 39 2.01 10.33 -14.66
C ASN A 39 1.75 9.18 -13.66
N TRP A 40 2.11 7.97 -14.06
CA TRP A 40 1.91 6.74 -13.28
C TRP A 40 3.20 6.19 -12.67
N GLY A 41 4.23 7.04 -12.53
CA GLY A 41 5.51 6.64 -11.96
C GLY A 41 6.10 5.40 -12.66
N TRP A 42 6.58 4.44 -11.88
CA TRP A 42 7.22 3.22 -12.39
C TRP A 42 6.30 2.30 -13.24
N ILE A 43 4.98 2.49 -13.18
CA ILE A 43 4.05 1.75 -14.05
C ILE A 43 4.26 2.09 -15.53
N GLU A 44 4.72 3.30 -15.84
CA GLU A 44 4.94 3.70 -17.24
C GLU A 44 6.04 2.90 -17.91
N ASP A 45 6.98 2.38 -17.14
CA ASP A 45 8.18 1.68 -17.62
C ASP A 45 8.04 0.15 -17.63
N ILE A 46 6.93 -0.42 -17.11
CA ILE A 46 6.76 -1.88 -17.13
C ILE A 46 6.32 -2.38 -18.51
N GLU A 47 6.89 -3.53 -18.94
CA GLU A 47 6.58 -4.12 -20.25
C GLU A 47 5.11 -4.54 -20.41
N CYS A 48 4.45 -4.86 -19.31
CA CYS A 48 3.08 -5.39 -19.33
C CYS A 48 2.00 -4.33 -19.04
N LYS A 49 2.29 -3.03 -19.15
CA LYS A 49 1.32 -1.98 -18.77
C LYS A 49 0.01 -2.03 -19.56
N ASP A 50 0.04 -2.45 -20.82
CA ASP A 50 -1.14 -2.60 -21.64
C ASP A 50 -2.11 -3.72 -21.16
N LYS A 51 -1.66 -4.58 -20.24
CA LYS A 51 -2.43 -5.65 -19.62
C LYS A 51 -2.95 -5.29 -18.23
N VAL A 52 -2.72 -4.05 -17.79
CA VAL A 52 -3.00 -3.57 -16.43
C VAL A 52 -4.04 -2.46 -16.49
N GLU A 53 -5.09 -2.57 -15.69
CA GLU A 53 -6.03 -1.48 -15.46
C GLU A 53 -5.39 -0.49 -14.47
N VAL A 54 -4.89 0.66 -14.97
CA VAL A 54 -4.33 1.69 -14.10
C VAL A 54 -5.45 2.61 -13.61
N LEU A 55 -5.54 2.74 -12.30
CA LEU A 55 -6.48 3.61 -11.59
C LEU A 55 -5.69 4.73 -10.93
N THR A 56 -6.16 5.96 -11.06
CA THR A 56 -5.49 7.12 -10.44
C THR A 56 -6.37 7.70 -9.35
N GLY A 57 -5.83 7.82 -8.12
CA GLY A 57 -6.60 8.32 -6.98
C GLY A 57 -5.81 8.33 -5.68
N ASP A 58 -6.54 8.41 -4.56
CA ASP A 58 -5.95 8.54 -3.23
C ASP A 58 -6.65 7.61 -2.23
N ILE A 59 -5.88 6.83 -1.47
CA ILE A 59 -6.41 5.93 -0.44
C ILE A 59 -7.01 6.67 0.76
N ARG A 60 -6.72 7.96 0.92
CA ARG A 60 -7.32 8.80 1.96
C ARG A 60 -8.81 9.07 1.72
N ASP A 61 -9.27 8.86 0.48
CA ASP A 61 -10.69 8.98 0.14
C ASP A 61 -11.40 7.61 0.29
N PRO A 62 -12.30 7.47 1.30
CA PRO A 62 -13.02 6.22 1.53
C PRO A 62 -14.00 5.86 0.40
N HIS A 63 -14.55 6.85 -0.30
CA HIS A 63 -15.45 6.60 -1.43
C HIS A 63 -14.69 6.03 -2.62
N TYR A 64 -13.49 6.54 -2.86
CA TYR A 64 -12.63 6.02 -3.91
C TYR A 64 -12.12 4.62 -3.57
N CYS A 65 -11.77 4.34 -2.31
CA CYS A 65 -11.41 3.00 -1.87
C CYS A 65 -12.53 1.98 -2.13
N LYS A 66 -13.79 2.33 -1.85
CA LYS A 66 -14.96 1.49 -2.18
C LYS A 66 -15.12 1.27 -3.69
N PHE A 67 -14.79 2.25 -4.51
CA PHE A 67 -14.86 2.13 -5.96
C PHE A 67 -13.81 1.15 -6.50
N ILE A 68 -12.55 1.30 -6.11
CA ILE A 68 -11.44 0.49 -6.66
C ILE A 68 -11.46 -0.97 -6.18
N THR A 69 -12.06 -1.25 -5.02
CA THR A 69 -12.16 -2.61 -4.45
C THR A 69 -13.29 -3.45 -5.05
N LYS A 70 -14.16 -2.87 -5.90
CA LYS A 70 -15.24 -3.64 -6.56
C LYS A 70 -14.67 -4.75 -7.44
N ASN A 71 -15.24 -5.96 -7.28
CA ASN A 71 -14.86 -7.15 -8.04
C ASN A 71 -13.37 -7.53 -7.90
N VAL A 72 -12.77 -7.27 -6.74
CA VAL A 72 -11.39 -7.64 -6.41
C VAL A 72 -11.41 -8.90 -5.53
N ASP A 73 -10.52 -9.85 -5.80
CA ASP A 73 -10.38 -11.07 -5.01
C ASP A 73 -9.30 -10.95 -3.93
N ILE A 74 -8.28 -10.14 -4.19
CA ILE A 74 -7.15 -9.94 -3.28
C ILE A 74 -6.57 -8.52 -3.42
N ILE A 75 -6.16 -7.92 -2.31
CA ILE A 75 -5.53 -6.60 -2.26
C ILE A 75 -4.10 -6.76 -1.74
N PHE A 76 -3.13 -6.24 -2.50
CA PHE A 76 -1.75 -6.02 -2.05
C PHE A 76 -1.61 -4.54 -1.71
N HIS A 77 -1.57 -4.25 -0.41
CA HIS A 77 -1.57 -2.88 0.08
C HIS A 77 -0.16 -2.40 0.41
N LEU A 78 0.44 -1.63 -0.55
CA LEU A 78 1.78 -1.07 -0.44
C LEU A 78 1.78 0.46 -0.37
N ALA A 79 0.65 1.12 -0.63
CA ALA A 79 0.56 2.57 -0.59
C ALA A 79 0.85 3.10 0.82
N ALA A 80 1.89 3.90 0.96
CA ALA A 80 2.31 4.53 2.21
C ALA A 80 3.23 5.72 1.93
N LEU A 81 3.27 6.68 2.83
CA LEU A 81 4.38 7.62 2.94
C LEU A 81 5.49 6.97 3.77
N ILE A 82 6.73 6.96 3.25
CA ILE A 82 7.82 6.15 3.81
C ILE A 82 9.06 6.95 4.27
N ALA A 83 9.22 8.21 3.83
CA ALA A 83 10.42 8.99 4.10
C ALA A 83 10.49 9.42 5.57
N ILE A 84 11.32 8.76 6.38
CA ILE A 84 11.47 9.04 7.82
C ILE A 84 11.74 10.53 8.10
N PRO A 85 12.71 11.21 7.42
CA PRO A 85 12.94 12.62 7.68
C PRO A 85 11.73 13.52 7.44
N TYR A 86 10.96 13.23 6.37
CA TYR A 86 9.77 14.00 6.05
C TYR A 86 8.64 13.76 7.07
N SER A 87 8.60 12.61 7.74
CA SER A 87 7.60 12.34 8.76
C SER A 87 7.66 13.28 9.98
N TYR A 88 8.83 13.86 10.25
CA TYR A 88 9.00 14.88 11.29
C TYR A 88 8.53 16.28 10.85
N VAL A 89 8.47 16.52 9.55
CA VAL A 89 8.06 17.81 8.98
C VAL A 89 6.54 17.85 8.76
N ALA A 90 5.96 16.74 8.30
CA ALA A 90 4.56 16.65 7.94
C ALA A 90 3.87 15.40 8.56
N PRO A 91 3.85 15.26 9.91
CA PRO A 91 3.34 14.04 10.57
C PRO A 91 1.87 13.75 10.26
N ASP A 92 1.03 14.77 10.12
CA ASP A 92 -0.39 14.60 9.81
C ASP A 92 -0.61 13.90 8.45
N SER A 93 0.24 14.18 7.47
CA SER A 93 0.19 13.51 6.17
C SER A 93 0.44 11.99 6.31
N TYR A 94 1.30 11.59 7.26
CA TYR A 94 1.56 10.18 7.57
C TYR A 94 0.39 9.51 8.28
N VAL A 95 -0.25 10.20 9.23
CA VAL A 95 -1.47 9.72 9.88
C VAL A 95 -2.58 9.52 8.85
N ASP A 96 -2.81 10.52 8.00
CA ASP A 96 -3.86 10.46 6.99
C ASP A 96 -3.62 9.37 5.95
N THR A 97 -2.37 9.21 5.49
CA THR A 97 -2.05 8.22 4.46
C THR A 97 -1.90 6.82 5.05
N ASN A 98 -1.02 6.65 6.05
CA ASN A 98 -0.64 5.32 6.53
C ASN A 98 -1.71 4.71 7.43
N ILE A 99 -2.35 5.50 8.30
CA ILE A 99 -3.37 4.98 9.22
C ILE A 99 -4.75 5.02 8.56
N LYS A 100 -5.26 6.22 8.24
CA LYS A 100 -6.61 6.36 7.68
C LYS A 100 -6.73 5.70 6.30
N GLY A 101 -5.68 5.84 5.46
CA GLY A 101 -5.67 5.20 4.15
C GLY A 101 -5.74 3.67 4.26
N THR A 102 -4.98 3.05 5.17
CA THR A 102 -5.06 1.61 5.43
C THR A 102 -6.43 1.22 5.98
N LEU A 103 -6.97 1.98 6.94
CA LEU A 103 -8.31 1.77 7.46
C LEU A 103 -9.37 1.81 6.34
N ASN A 104 -9.30 2.78 5.43
CA ASN A 104 -10.23 2.90 4.31
C ASN A 104 -10.18 1.67 3.38
N ILE A 105 -8.98 1.17 3.07
CA ILE A 105 -8.80 -0.05 2.27
C ILE A 105 -9.39 -1.27 2.99
N CYS A 106 -9.10 -1.44 4.29
CA CYS A 106 -9.63 -2.55 5.08
C CYS A 106 -11.15 -2.51 5.20
N GLN A 107 -11.74 -1.32 5.44
CA GLN A 107 -13.19 -1.16 5.49
C GLN A 107 -13.85 -1.44 4.13
N ALA A 108 -13.25 -0.94 3.05
CA ALA A 108 -13.74 -1.21 1.71
C ALA A 108 -13.67 -2.72 1.37
N ALA A 109 -12.58 -3.40 1.74
CA ALA A 109 -12.44 -4.84 1.57
C ALA A 109 -13.50 -5.63 2.33
N LYS A 110 -13.78 -5.24 3.58
CA LYS A 110 -14.83 -5.84 4.42
C LYS A 110 -16.22 -5.66 3.80
N GLU A 111 -16.56 -4.46 3.36
CA GLU A 111 -17.85 -4.15 2.74
C GLU A 111 -18.10 -4.90 1.41
N GLN A 112 -17.05 -5.23 0.67
CA GLN A 112 -17.12 -5.98 -0.60
C GLN A 112 -17.15 -7.51 -0.42
N GLY A 113 -17.24 -8.01 0.81
CA GLY A 113 -17.37 -9.45 1.07
C GLY A 113 -16.11 -10.09 1.66
N ASN A 114 -15.39 -9.37 2.50
CA ASN A 114 -14.18 -9.83 3.19
C ASN A 114 -13.05 -10.23 2.22
N ILE A 115 -12.69 -9.32 1.32
CA ILE A 115 -11.56 -9.48 0.41
C ILE A 115 -10.27 -9.67 1.24
N ARG A 116 -9.44 -10.61 0.85
CA ARG A 116 -8.13 -10.81 1.49
C ARG A 116 -7.22 -9.60 1.25
N VAL A 117 -6.70 -9.01 2.32
CA VAL A 117 -5.72 -7.91 2.27
C VAL A 117 -4.36 -8.45 2.71
N ILE A 118 -3.32 -8.21 1.90
CA ILE A 118 -1.93 -8.43 2.24
C ILE A 118 -1.32 -7.04 2.44
N HIS A 119 -1.09 -6.68 3.69
CA HIS A 119 -0.51 -5.39 4.07
C HIS A 119 1.01 -5.48 4.18
N THR A 120 1.72 -4.49 3.64
CA THR A 120 3.18 -4.42 3.73
C THR A 120 3.58 -3.55 4.92
N SER A 121 4.19 -4.16 5.92
CA SER A 121 4.78 -3.47 7.07
C SER A 121 6.24 -3.08 6.82
N THR A 122 7.01 -2.84 7.86
CA THR A 122 8.40 -2.39 7.81
C THR A 122 9.16 -2.88 9.04
N SER A 123 10.48 -3.10 8.91
CA SER A 123 11.36 -3.38 10.06
C SER A 123 11.45 -2.23 11.07
N GLU A 124 11.10 -1.00 10.64
CA GLU A 124 11.10 0.18 11.51
C GLU A 124 10.08 0.10 12.68
N VAL A 125 9.13 -0.84 12.60
CA VAL A 125 8.18 -1.08 13.71
C VAL A 125 8.89 -1.66 14.95
N TYR A 126 10.01 -2.34 14.76
CA TYR A 126 10.79 -2.95 15.85
C TYR A 126 11.79 -1.99 16.49
N GLY A 127 12.16 -0.88 15.83
CA GLY A 127 13.14 0.07 16.30
C GLY A 127 14.54 -0.55 16.44
N THR A 128 15.27 -0.18 17.50
CA THR A 128 16.59 -0.75 17.77
C THR A 128 16.48 -2.21 18.20
N ALA A 129 17.21 -3.09 17.53
CA ALA A 129 17.19 -4.53 17.81
C ALA A 129 17.61 -4.82 19.27
N GLN A 130 16.76 -5.53 20.01
CA GLN A 130 17.06 -6.03 21.36
C GLN A 130 17.73 -7.41 21.31
N TYR A 131 17.46 -8.17 20.24
CA TYR A 131 18.12 -9.43 19.90
C TYR A 131 18.11 -9.64 18.38
N THR A 132 18.97 -10.55 17.90
CA THR A 132 19.08 -10.89 16.48
C THR A 132 19.22 -12.40 16.31
N PRO A 133 18.65 -12.98 15.23
CA PRO A 133 17.80 -12.32 14.24
C PRO A 133 16.49 -11.79 14.84
N ILE A 134 15.95 -10.70 14.29
CA ILE A 134 14.64 -10.19 14.66
C ILE A 134 13.57 -11.13 14.09
N ASP A 135 12.59 -11.48 14.91
CA ASP A 135 11.41 -12.27 14.54
C ASP A 135 10.12 -11.53 14.93
N GLU A 136 8.97 -12.15 14.70
CA GLU A 136 7.66 -11.56 14.95
C GLU A 136 7.33 -11.37 16.44
N GLU A 137 8.08 -12.00 17.35
CA GLU A 137 7.96 -11.84 18.81
C GLU A 137 8.74 -10.62 19.34
N HIS A 138 9.56 -10.00 18.48
CA HIS A 138 10.35 -8.83 18.86
C HIS A 138 9.44 -7.66 19.27
N PRO A 139 9.73 -6.97 20.39
CA PRO A 139 8.94 -5.83 20.84
C PRO A 139 8.87 -4.71 19.80
N MET A 140 7.68 -4.16 19.62
CA MET A 140 7.47 -2.99 18.76
C MET A 140 7.89 -1.72 19.50
N GLN A 141 8.83 -0.95 18.92
CA GLN A 141 9.37 0.28 19.49
C GLN A 141 9.52 1.36 18.42
N PRO A 142 8.49 2.17 18.18
CA PRO A 142 8.55 3.20 17.13
C PRO A 142 9.56 4.28 17.52
N GLN A 143 10.45 4.62 16.59
CA GLN A 143 11.49 5.65 16.78
C GLN A 143 11.31 6.87 15.86
N SER A 144 10.18 6.93 15.16
CA SER A 144 9.82 8.04 14.27
C SER A 144 8.30 8.16 14.11
N PRO A 145 7.76 9.33 13.69
CA PRO A 145 6.35 9.43 13.31
C PRO A 145 5.97 8.41 12.22
N TYR A 146 6.86 8.14 11.25
CA TYR A 146 6.66 7.10 10.25
C TYR A 146 6.43 5.73 10.89
N SER A 147 7.36 5.26 11.71
CA SER A 147 7.23 3.93 12.33
C SER A 147 6.02 3.82 13.25
N ALA A 148 5.67 4.90 13.98
CA ALA A 148 4.46 4.93 14.78
C ALA A 148 3.20 4.75 13.93
N THR A 149 3.12 5.42 12.76
CA THR A 149 1.97 5.26 11.85
C THR A 149 1.93 3.87 11.21
N LYS A 150 3.08 3.23 10.99
CA LYS A 150 3.12 1.85 10.47
C LYS A 150 2.66 0.84 11.50
N ILE A 151 3.06 0.97 12.78
CA ILE A 151 2.53 0.14 13.87
C ILE A 151 1.00 0.28 13.98
N ALA A 152 0.49 1.52 13.91
CA ALA A 152 -0.95 1.75 13.96
C ALA A 152 -1.70 1.20 12.75
N ALA A 153 -1.05 1.11 11.58
CA ALA A 153 -1.62 0.50 10.38
C ALA A 153 -1.60 -1.04 10.43
N ASP A 154 -0.64 -1.63 11.16
CA ASP A 154 -0.52 -3.08 11.34
C ASP A 154 -1.55 -3.62 12.36
N ALA A 155 -2.06 -2.77 13.28
CA ALA A 155 -3.02 -3.12 14.32
C ALA A 155 -4.47 -3.19 13.82
#